data_5c8e5181ac23c3ae0ece9e50021626bb
#
_entry.id   5c8e5181ac23c3ae0ece9e50021626bb
#
_cell.length_a   1.000
_cell.length_b   1.000
_cell.length_c   1.000
_cell.angle_alpha   90.00
_cell.angle_beta   90.00
_cell.angle_gamma   90.00
#
_symmetry.space_group_name_H-M   'P 1'
#
loop_
_entity.id
_entity.type
_entity.pdbx_description
1 polymer ?
#
loop_
_entity_poly.entity_id
_entity_poly.type
_entity_poly.pdbx_seq_one_letter_code
_entity_poly.pdbx_strand_id
1 'polypeptide(L)'
;AFIIKRRVMNTLVLYANQKRLTNVVINQVYEKEENNKIMINILSNVVGTYNKESREHILHIRIATQMLLRRLVEKTDAYPLTESDIHLIATASSLHDIGKVGISKDVLNKPTKLTDEEFEIMKTHTLIGAKMIENMEYPSDKPLVKTAYEICRWHHERFDGKGYPDGLKGNEIPISAQVVSIADAFDALT
;
A
#
# COMPACT_ATOMS: atom_id res chain seq x y z
N ALA A 1 -26.42 -22.85 -49.29
CA ALA A 1 -27.20 -22.27 -48.16
C ALA A 1 -26.86 -22.95 -46.82
N PHE A 2 -26.84 -24.30 -46.73
CA PHE A 2 -26.63 -25.04 -45.49
C PHE A 2 -25.22 -24.76 -44.85
N ILE A 3 -24.16 -24.80 -45.63
CA ILE A 3 -22.77 -24.56 -45.17
C ILE A 3 -22.62 -23.15 -44.61
N ILE A 4 -23.20 -22.15 -45.26
CA ILE A 4 -23.15 -20.75 -44.82
C ILE A 4 -23.86 -20.59 -43.49
N LYS A 5 -25.09 -21.15 -43.35
CA LYS A 5 -25.87 -21.13 -42.12
C LYS A 5 -25.09 -21.76 -40.95
N ARG A 6 -24.44 -22.91 -41.18
CA ARG A 6 -23.63 -23.61 -40.17
C ARG A 6 -22.39 -22.79 -39.76
N ARG A 7 -21.69 -22.13 -40.71
CA ARG A 7 -20.57 -21.25 -40.41
C ARG A 7 -20.99 -20.05 -39.58
N VAL A 8 -22.07 -19.36 -39.96
CA VAL A 8 -22.61 -18.24 -39.21
C VAL A 8 -22.97 -18.64 -37.79
N MET A 9 -23.69 -19.76 -37.61
CA MET A 9 -24.06 -20.28 -36.28
C MET A 9 -22.81 -20.59 -35.43
N ASN A 10 -21.81 -21.25 -35.98
CA ASN A 10 -20.57 -21.55 -35.26
C ASN A 10 -19.84 -20.25 -34.84
N THR A 11 -19.80 -19.26 -35.72
CA THR A 11 -19.18 -17.96 -35.39
C THR A 11 -19.93 -17.23 -34.27
N LEU A 12 -21.26 -17.23 -34.31
CA LEU A 12 -22.10 -16.63 -33.26
C LEU A 12 -21.91 -17.34 -31.91
N VAL A 13 -21.84 -18.67 -31.91
CA VAL A 13 -21.62 -19.47 -30.70
C VAL A 13 -20.23 -19.19 -30.14
N LEU A 14 -19.19 -19.14 -30.98
CA LEU A 14 -17.84 -18.80 -30.57
C LEU A 14 -17.76 -17.39 -29.96
N TYR A 15 -18.39 -16.42 -30.61
CA TYR A 15 -18.46 -15.03 -30.09
C TYR A 15 -19.19 -14.98 -28.75
N ALA A 16 -20.34 -15.64 -28.63
CA ALA A 16 -21.08 -15.69 -27.36
C ALA A 16 -20.27 -16.33 -26.24
N ASN A 17 -19.56 -17.43 -26.52
CA ASN A 17 -18.70 -18.10 -25.56
C ASN A 17 -17.51 -17.22 -25.16
N GLN A 18 -16.86 -16.57 -26.13
CA GLN A 18 -15.75 -15.65 -25.85
C GLN A 18 -16.21 -14.50 -24.96
N LYS A 19 -17.34 -13.86 -25.28
CA LYS A 19 -17.90 -12.79 -24.45
C LYS A 19 -18.23 -13.25 -23.03
N ARG A 20 -18.82 -14.47 -22.89
CA ARG A 20 -19.09 -15.07 -21.59
C ARG A 20 -17.80 -15.31 -20.80
N LEU A 21 -16.77 -15.88 -21.43
CA LEU A 21 -15.47 -16.13 -20.80
C LEU A 21 -14.82 -14.83 -20.35
N THR A 22 -14.83 -13.81 -21.19
CA THR A 22 -14.31 -12.48 -20.86
C THR A 22 -15.00 -11.90 -19.63
N ASN A 23 -16.32 -11.96 -19.56
CA ASN A 23 -17.08 -11.47 -18.40
C ASN A 23 -16.75 -12.27 -17.12
N VAL A 24 -16.62 -13.60 -17.22
CA VAL A 24 -16.23 -14.43 -16.07
C VAL A 24 -14.83 -14.05 -15.56
N VAL A 25 -13.86 -13.87 -16.45
CA VAL A 25 -12.50 -13.44 -16.09
C VAL A 25 -12.52 -12.05 -15.44
N ILE A 26 -13.23 -11.10 -16.02
CA ILE A 26 -13.36 -9.74 -15.45
C ILE A 26 -13.95 -9.81 -14.03
N ASN A 27 -15.01 -10.56 -13.83
CA ASN A 27 -15.64 -10.69 -12.51
C ASN A 27 -14.70 -11.36 -11.50
N GLN A 28 -13.97 -12.41 -11.90
CA GLN A 28 -13.00 -13.07 -11.02
C GLN A 28 -11.83 -12.14 -10.63
N VAL A 29 -11.34 -11.33 -11.58
CA VAL A 29 -10.31 -10.33 -11.28
C VAL A 29 -10.83 -9.29 -10.30
N TYR A 30 -12.05 -8.78 -10.53
CA TYR A 30 -12.68 -7.80 -9.66
C TYR A 30 -12.89 -8.35 -8.22
N GLU A 31 -13.47 -9.57 -8.10
CA GLU A 31 -13.65 -10.22 -6.79
C GLU A 31 -12.34 -10.46 -6.07
N LYS A 32 -11.28 -10.84 -6.80
CA LYS A 32 -9.94 -11.03 -6.22
C LYS A 32 -9.36 -9.72 -5.69
N GLU A 33 -9.51 -8.63 -6.42
CA GLU A 33 -9.06 -7.31 -5.98
C GLU A 33 -9.81 -6.82 -4.73
N GLU A 34 -11.14 -7.01 -4.70
CA GLU A 34 -11.97 -6.68 -3.53
C GLU A 34 -11.57 -7.51 -2.30
N ASN A 35 -11.40 -8.81 -2.47
CA ASN A 35 -10.96 -9.68 -1.38
C ASN A 35 -9.58 -9.30 -0.85
N ASN A 36 -8.64 -8.91 -1.73
CA ASN A 36 -7.32 -8.42 -1.31
C ASN A 36 -7.43 -7.12 -0.49
N LYS A 37 -8.28 -6.18 -0.91
CA LYS A 37 -8.55 -4.94 -0.15
C LYS A 37 -9.12 -5.24 1.23
N ILE A 38 -10.12 -6.13 1.29
CA ILE A 38 -10.74 -6.54 2.55
C ILE A 38 -9.69 -7.15 3.48
N MET A 39 -8.84 -8.05 2.97
CA MET A 39 -7.79 -8.71 3.74
C MET A 39 -6.79 -7.70 4.32
N ILE A 40 -6.30 -6.76 3.50
CA ILE A 40 -5.39 -5.71 3.95
C ILE A 40 -6.05 -4.81 4.99
N ASN A 41 -7.32 -4.44 4.80
CA ASN A 41 -8.07 -3.66 5.78
C ASN A 41 -8.24 -4.43 7.10
N ILE A 42 -8.49 -5.73 7.06
CA ILE A 42 -8.57 -6.56 8.29
C ILE A 42 -7.23 -6.57 9.01
N LEU A 43 -6.13 -6.82 8.30
CA LEU A 43 -4.78 -6.85 8.88
C LEU A 43 -4.43 -5.48 9.50
N SER A 44 -4.65 -4.39 8.77
CA SER A 44 -4.40 -3.04 9.26
C SER A 44 -5.24 -2.70 10.48
N ASN A 45 -6.52 -3.13 10.53
CA ASN A 45 -7.37 -2.95 11.71
C ASN A 45 -6.88 -3.76 12.92
N VAL A 46 -6.37 -4.98 12.71
CA VAL A 46 -5.79 -5.78 13.80
C VAL A 46 -4.57 -5.05 14.38
N VAL A 47 -3.70 -4.55 13.54
CA VAL A 47 -2.52 -3.75 13.94
C VAL A 47 -2.95 -2.45 14.63
N GLY A 48 -3.89 -1.71 14.04
CA GLY A 48 -4.43 -0.48 14.63
C GLY A 48 -5.05 -0.68 16.01
N THR A 49 -5.73 -1.82 16.24
CA THR A 49 -6.23 -2.18 17.57
C THR A 49 -5.09 -2.37 18.57
N TYR A 50 -3.94 -2.90 18.13
CA TYR A 50 -2.77 -3.11 18.99
C TYR A 50 -2.11 -1.78 19.42
N ASN A 51 -1.97 -0.83 18.48
CA ASN A 51 -1.27 0.44 18.68
C ASN A 51 -2.22 1.64 18.95
N LYS A 52 -3.52 1.39 19.16
CA LYS A 52 -4.56 2.40 19.36
C LYS A 52 -4.73 3.40 18.21
N GLU A 53 -4.21 3.09 17.04
CA GLU A 53 -4.53 3.86 15.84
C GLU A 53 -5.98 3.67 15.44
N SER A 54 -6.62 4.75 15.04
CA SER A 54 -8.00 4.68 14.61
C SER A 54 -8.12 4.02 13.22
N ARG A 55 -9.24 3.37 12.98
CA ARG A 55 -9.58 2.85 11.64
C ARG A 55 -9.63 3.98 10.60
N GLU A 56 -10.07 5.15 11.05
CA GLU A 56 -10.16 6.37 10.25
C GLU A 56 -8.78 6.81 9.77
N HIS A 57 -7.75 6.78 10.63
CA HIS A 57 -6.36 7.09 10.27
C HIS A 57 -5.89 6.24 9.07
N ILE A 58 -6.02 4.92 9.15
CA ILE A 58 -5.60 4.01 8.07
C ILE A 58 -6.34 4.34 6.76
N LEU A 59 -7.63 4.64 6.84
CA LEU A 59 -8.43 5.02 5.68
C LEU A 59 -7.99 6.36 5.11
N HIS A 60 -7.74 7.35 5.97
CA HIS A 60 -7.29 8.69 5.57
C HIS A 60 -5.93 8.62 4.86
N ILE A 61 -4.95 7.89 5.43
CA ILE A 61 -3.64 7.68 4.79
C ILE A 61 -3.80 7.11 3.38
N ARG A 62 -4.64 6.09 3.21
CA ARG A 62 -4.87 5.47 1.90
C ARG A 62 -5.49 6.45 0.90
N ILE A 63 -6.53 7.19 1.32
CA ILE A 63 -7.21 8.16 0.46
C ILE A 63 -6.28 9.31 0.11
N ALA A 64 -5.59 9.88 1.10
CA ALA A 64 -4.65 10.97 0.91
C ALA A 64 -3.50 10.57 -0.03
N THR A 65 -2.91 9.38 0.16
CA THR A 65 -1.89 8.82 -0.72
C THR A 65 -2.38 8.75 -2.17
N GLN A 66 -3.59 8.22 -2.39
CA GLN A 66 -4.16 8.12 -3.74
C GLN A 66 -4.40 9.49 -4.38
N MET A 67 -4.93 10.43 -3.62
CA MET A 67 -5.19 11.81 -4.10
C MET A 67 -3.88 12.53 -4.44
N LEU A 68 -2.87 12.43 -3.58
CA LEU A 68 -1.56 13.03 -3.78
C LEU A 68 -0.87 12.47 -5.02
N LEU A 69 -0.86 11.16 -5.20
CA LEU A 69 -0.25 10.52 -6.37
C LEU A 69 -0.96 10.91 -7.68
N ARG A 70 -2.29 10.92 -7.71
CA ARG A 70 -3.04 11.39 -8.88
C ARG A 70 -2.69 12.83 -9.22
N ARG A 71 -2.62 13.68 -8.20
CA ARG A 71 -2.26 15.08 -8.41
C ARG A 71 -0.81 15.25 -8.85
N LEU A 72 0.10 14.40 -8.38
CA LEU A 72 1.50 14.38 -8.78
C LEU A 72 1.63 14.08 -10.27
N VAL A 73 1.03 12.99 -10.77
CA VAL A 73 1.11 12.62 -12.21
C VAL A 73 0.44 13.61 -13.14
N GLU A 74 -0.57 14.38 -12.67
CA GLU A 74 -1.14 15.51 -13.43
C GLU A 74 -0.18 16.71 -13.53
N LYS A 75 0.75 16.85 -12.60
CA LYS A 75 1.63 18.02 -12.49
C LYS A 75 3.00 17.82 -13.11
N THR A 76 3.46 16.57 -13.23
CA THR A 76 4.81 16.27 -13.72
C THR A 76 4.88 14.90 -14.37
N ASP A 77 5.68 14.79 -15.42
CA ASP A 77 6.02 13.51 -16.07
C ASP A 77 7.21 12.79 -15.41
N ALA A 78 7.77 13.37 -14.33
CA ALA A 78 8.93 12.80 -13.64
C ALA A 78 8.64 11.41 -12.99
N TYR A 79 7.37 11.12 -12.74
CA TYR A 79 6.93 9.86 -12.13
C TYR A 79 5.86 9.21 -13.02
N PRO A 80 6.27 8.33 -13.96
CA PRO A 80 5.35 7.68 -14.91
C PRO A 80 4.55 6.56 -14.23
N LEU A 81 3.68 6.93 -13.27
CA LEU A 81 2.83 6.00 -12.55
C LEU A 81 1.50 5.78 -13.30
N THR A 82 1.12 4.53 -13.45
CA THR A 82 -0.21 4.15 -13.94
C THR A 82 -1.24 4.19 -12.81
N GLU A 83 -2.54 4.18 -13.15
CA GLU A 83 -3.61 4.04 -12.14
C GLU A 83 -3.46 2.75 -11.31
N SER A 84 -2.92 1.69 -11.90
CA SER A 84 -2.60 0.45 -11.18
C SER A 84 -1.50 0.66 -10.14
N ASP A 85 -0.45 1.41 -10.49
CA ASP A 85 0.64 1.74 -9.55
C ASP A 85 0.14 2.63 -8.41
N ILE A 86 -0.67 3.64 -8.72
CA ILE A 86 -1.29 4.52 -7.73
C ILE A 86 -2.14 3.70 -6.75
N HIS A 87 -2.95 2.78 -7.28
CA HIS A 87 -3.79 1.92 -6.47
C HIS A 87 -2.98 0.96 -5.59
N LEU A 88 -1.89 0.41 -6.14
CA LEU A 88 -0.96 -0.46 -5.43
C LEU A 88 -0.31 0.28 -4.25
N ILE A 89 0.23 1.49 -4.49
CA ILE A 89 0.88 2.29 -3.45
C ILE A 89 -0.12 2.68 -2.37
N ALA A 90 -1.31 3.15 -2.76
CA ALA A 90 -2.38 3.49 -1.82
C ALA A 90 -2.85 2.27 -0.98
N THR A 91 -2.84 1.07 -1.55
CA THR A 91 -3.16 -0.15 -0.82
C THR A 91 -2.05 -0.52 0.16
N ALA A 92 -0.79 -0.45 -0.28
CA ALA A 92 0.38 -0.74 0.54
C ALA A 92 0.56 0.26 1.69
N SER A 93 0.11 1.53 1.54
CA SER A 93 0.21 2.56 2.57
C SER A 93 -0.50 2.16 3.88
N SER A 94 -1.53 1.32 3.79
CA SER A 94 -2.23 0.79 4.98
C SER A 94 -1.36 -0.09 5.88
N LEU A 95 -0.17 -0.47 5.43
CA LEU A 95 0.77 -1.33 6.16
C LEU A 95 1.97 -0.56 6.74
N HIS A 96 2.05 0.78 6.56
CA HIS A 96 3.23 1.57 6.93
C HIS A 96 3.69 1.31 8.36
N ASP A 97 2.77 1.17 9.27
CA ASP A 97 2.97 1.03 10.71
C ASP A 97 2.83 -0.40 11.26
N ILE A 98 2.82 -1.42 10.38
CA ILE A 98 2.67 -2.82 10.81
C ILE A 98 3.75 -3.25 11.82
N GLY A 99 4.94 -2.64 11.74
CA GLY A 99 6.05 -2.94 12.66
C GLY A 99 5.82 -2.49 14.10
N LYS A 100 4.83 -1.64 14.37
CA LYS A 100 4.48 -1.22 15.76
C LYS A 100 4.05 -2.40 16.63
N VAL A 101 3.65 -3.53 16.04
CA VAL A 101 3.37 -4.78 16.81
C VAL A 101 4.60 -5.32 17.53
N GLY A 102 5.81 -4.99 17.08
CA GLY A 102 7.07 -5.37 17.73
C GLY A 102 7.55 -4.39 18.79
N ILE A 103 6.86 -3.26 18.99
CA ILE A 103 7.20 -2.27 20.01
C ILE A 103 6.51 -2.65 21.33
N SER A 104 7.24 -2.50 22.45
CA SER A 104 6.65 -2.79 23.76
C SER A 104 5.46 -1.85 24.06
N LYS A 105 4.42 -2.38 24.70
CA LYS A 105 3.23 -1.59 25.05
C LYS A 105 3.52 -0.42 25.97
N ASP A 106 4.55 -0.51 26.79
CA ASP A 106 4.96 0.56 27.70
C ASP A 106 5.48 1.79 26.95
N VAL A 107 6.21 1.57 25.84
CA VAL A 107 6.67 2.65 24.95
C VAL A 107 5.52 3.10 24.03
N LEU A 108 4.85 2.14 23.38
CA LEU A 108 3.82 2.41 22.37
C LEU A 108 2.63 3.20 22.91
N ASN A 109 2.18 2.88 24.13
CA ASN A 109 1.00 3.46 24.74
C ASN A 109 1.31 4.41 25.90
N LYS A 110 2.55 4.92 25.98
CA LYS A 110 2.95 5.84 27.04
C LYS A 110 2.09 7.10 27.01
N PRO A 111 1.48 7.51 28.14
CA PRO A 111 0.58 8.67 28.18
C PRO A 111 1.33 10.01 28.16
N THR A 112 2.66 9.99 28.29
CA THR A 112 3.53 11.17 28.30
C THR A 112 4.44 11.16 27.08
N LYS A 113 5.17 12.25 26.84
CA LYS A 113 6.20 12.27 25.79
C LYS A 113 7.23 11.15 26.03
N LEU A 114 7.65 10.52 24.94
CA LEU A 114 8.74 9.54 24.99
C LEU A 114 10.06 10.24 25.39
N THR A 115 10.90 9.53 26.13
CA THR A 115 12.31 9.96 26.28
C THR A 115 13.08 9.75 24.98
N ASP A 116 14.30 10.25 24.87
CA ASP A 116 15.11 10.05 23.67
C ASP A 116 15.39 8.56 23.43
N GLU A 117 15.67 7.78 24.48
CA GLU A 117 15.88 6.32 24.39
C GLU A 117 14.61 5.58 23.94
N GLU A 118 13.45 5.95 24.48
CA GLU A 118 12.16 5.38 24.08
C GLU A 118 11.80 5.75 22.64
N PHE A 119 12.18 6.96 22.21
CA PHE A 119 11.96 7.38 20.82
C PHE A 119 12.86 6.59 19.87
N GLU A 120 14.12 6.29 20.26
CA GLU A 120 14.97 5.38 19.48
C GLU A 120 14.33 3.97 19.35
N ILE A 121 13.73 3.45 20.44
CA ILE A 121 12.98 2.20 20.36
C ILE A 121 11.77 2.34 19.41
N MET A 122 11.00 3.43 19.51
CA MET A 122 9.85 3.68 18.64
C MET A 122 10.27 3.69 17.16
N LYS A 123 11.38 4.33 16.80
CA LYS A 123 11.88 4.37 15.42
C LYS A 123 12.11 2.98 14.82
N THR A 124 12.37 1.97 15.64
CA THR A 124 12.62 0.60 15.15
C THR A 124 11.41 -0.05 14.49
N HIS A 125 10.19 0.50 14.66
CA HIS A 125 9.01 -0.05 13.97
C HIS A 125 9.18 -0.09 12.46
N THR A 126 9.91 0.88 11.88
CA THR A 126 10.18 0.91 10.44
C THR A 126 11.00 -0.30 9.99
N LEU A 127 12.04 -0.64 10.74
CA LEU A 127 12.89 -1.81 10.49
C LEU A 127 12.15 -3.13 10.76
N ILE A 128 11.36 -3.16 11.84
CA ILE A 128 10.55 -4.34 12.18
C ILE A 128 9.53 -4.61 11.08
N GLY A 129 8.79 -3.58 10.66
CA GLY A 129 7.80 -3.70 9.58
C GLY A 129 8.44 -4.16 8.26
N ALA A 130 9.55 -3.55 7.85
CA ALA A 130 10.29 -3.96 6.68
C ALA A 130 10.73 -5.42 6.76
N LYS A 131 11.27 -5.85 7.90
CA LYS A 131 11.69 -7.24 8.14
C LYS A 131 10.51 -8.22 8.14
N MET A 132 9.35 -7.81 8.65
CA MET A 132 8.14 -8.63 8.58
C MET A 132 7.72 -8.89 7.13
N ILE A 133 7.76 -7.85 6.28
CA ILE A 133 7.45 -7.97 4.85
C ILE A 133 8.51 -8.83 4.14
N GLU A 134 9.80 -8.64 4.42
CA GLU A 134 10.91 -9.39 3.83
C GLU A 134 10.86 -10.89 4.17
N ASN A 135 10.47 -11.23 5.40
CA ASN A 135 10.37 -12.62 5.85
C ASN A 135 9.12 -13.35 5.37
N MET A 136 8.23 -12.69 4.61
CA MET A 136 7.11 -13.39 4.00
C MET A 136 7.62 -14.37 2.93
N GLU A 137 7.04 -15.59 2.87
CA GLU A 137 7.36 -16.61 1.87
C GLU A 137 6.85 -16.23 0.45
N TYR A 138 6.78 -14.95 0.15
CA TYR A 138 6.43 -14.43 -1.18
C TYR A 138 7.67 -13.92 -1.90
N PRO A 139 7.75 -14.10 -3.23
CA PRO A 139 8.84 -13.52 -4.01
C PRO A 139 8.94 -12.02 -3.79
N SER A 140 10.12 -11.55 -3.41
CA SER A 140 10.40 -10.12 -3.14
C SER A 140 10.22 -9.21 -4.36
N ASP A 141 10.17 -9.80 -5.58
CA ASP A 141 9.92 -9.11 -6.84
C ASP A 141 8.44 -8.77 -7.09
N LYS A 142 7.52 -9.29 -6.25
CA LYS A 142 6.10 -8.92 -6.35
C LYS A 142 5.91 -7.44 -6.04
N PRO A 143 5.28 -6.65 -6.94
CA PRO A 143 5.16 -5.21 -6.78
C PRO A 143 4.59 -4.78 -5.41
N LEU A 144 3.56 -5.46 -4.91
CA LEU A 144 2.97 -5.17 -3.61
C LEU A 144 3.96 -5.39 -2.45
N VAL A 145 4.73 -6.48 -2.48
CA VAL A 145 5.72 -6.82 -1.44
C VAL A 145 6.82 -5.76 -1.41
N LYS A 146 7.37 -5.43 -2.58
CA LYS A 146 8.39 -4.39 -2.72
C LYS A 146 7.89 -3.03 -2.23
N THR A 147 6.71 -2.60 -2.67
CA THR A 147 6.13 -1.31 -2.29
C THR A 147 5.82 -1.25 -0.79
N ALA A 148 5.28 -2.32 -0.21
CA ALA A 148 5.02 -2.39 1.22
C ALA A 148 6.32 -2.33 2.04
N TYR A 149 7.38 -3.03 1.59
CA TYR A 149 8.71 -2.92 2.21
C TYR A 149 9.24 -1.49 2.19
N GLU A 150 9.22 -0.84 1.02
CA GLU A 150 9.68 0.55 0.85
C GLU A 150 8.93 1.51 1.78
N ILE A 151 7.61 1.38 1.85
CA ILE A 151 6.77 2.22 2.72
C ILE A 151 7.07 1.94 4.19
N CYS A 152 7.04 0.68 4.63
CA CYS A 152 7.33 0.33 6.03
C CYS A 152 8.70 0.86 6.47
N ARG A 153 9.72 0.73 5.62
CA ARG A 153 11.09 1.11 5.97
C ARG A 153 11.30 2.62 5.96
N TRP A 154 10.74 3.34 4.95
CA TRP A 154 11.20 4.69 4.63
C TRP A 154 10.13 5.79 4.73
N HIS A 155 8.93 5.52 5.23
CA HIS A 155 7.90 6.55 5.38
C HIS A 155 8.25 7.64 6.41
N HIS A 156 9.24 7.44 7.25
CA HIS A 156 9.81 8.44 8.17
C HIS A 156 11.13 9.03 7.69
N GLU A 157 11.56 8.70 6.47
CA GLU A 157 12.65 9.43 5.85
C GLU A 157 12.24 10.85 5.47
N ARG A 158 13.19 11.76 5.49
CA ARG A 158 12.95 13.18 5.22
C ARG A 158 13.76 13.65 4.03
N PHE A 159 13.18 14.49 3.20
CA PHE A 159 13.85 15.03 2.01
C PHE A 159 15.18 15.70 2.33
N ASP A 160 15.34 16.26 3.55
CA ASP A 160 16.57 16.88 4.04
C ASP A 160 17.64 15.88 4.56
N GLY A 161 17.35 14.58 4.56
CA GLY A 161 18.23 13.50 5.05
C GLY A 161 18.30 13.39 6.57
N LYS A 162 17.40 14.06 7.31
CA LYS A 162 17.31 13.98 8.77
C LYS A 162 16.23 13.03 9.25
N GLY A 163 15.75 12.19 8.36
CA GLY A 163 14.80 11.12 8.66
C GLY A 163 15.47 9.89 9.23
N TYR A 164 14.70 8.82 9.30
CA TYR A 164 15.15 7.51 9.76
C TYR A 164 14.42 6.41 8.97
N PRO A 165 14.96 5.17 8.90
CA PRO A 165 16.10 4.63 9.64
C PRO A 165 17.46 4.82 8.96
N ASP A 166 17.51 5.09 7.64
CA ASP A 166 18.74 5.05 6.84
C ASP A 166 19.31 6.44 6.53
N GLY A 167 18.54 7.52 6.79
CA GLY A 167 18.93 8.89 6.50
C GLY A 167 18.96 9.21 5.00
N LEU A 168 18.09 8.59 4.22
CA LEU A 168 17.97 8.83 2.78
C LEU A 168 17.61 10.29 2.51
N LYS A 169 18.09 10.81 1.37
CA LYS A 169 17.93 12.22 1.03
C LYS A 169 17.34 12.39 -0.37
N GLY A 170 16.39 13.31 -0.50
CA GLY A 170 15.85 13.69 -1.79
C GLY A 170 15.25 12.50 -2.55
N ASN A 171 15.71 12.27 -3.78
CA ASN A 171 15.22 11.22 -4.66
C ASN A 171 15.76 9.80 -4.32
N GLU A 172 16.60 9.67 -3.31
CA GLU A 172 16.95 8.33 -2.78
C GLU A 172 15.76 7.69 -2.07
N ILE A 173 14.83 8.52 -1.56
CA ILE A 173 13.60 8.05 -0.94
C ILE A 173 12.63 7.62 -2.05
N PRO A 174 12.13 6.39 -2.07
CA PRO A 174 11.12 5.96 -3.05
C PRO A 174 9.87 6.85 -3.00
N ILE A 175 9.28 7.14 -4.16
CA ILE A 175 8.08 8.00 -4.24
C ILE A 175 6.92 7.42 -3.42
N SER A 176 6.80 6.10 -3.31
CA SER A 176 5.84 5.41 -2.46
C SER A 176 5.96 5.86 -1.00
N ALA A 177 7.18 5.91 -0.47
CA ALA A 177 7.46 6.33 0.90
C ALA A 177 7.31 7.85 1.08
N GLN A 178 7.77 8.67 0.13
CA GLN A 178 7.63 10.13 0.19
C GLN A 178 6.16 10.56 0.33
N VAL A 179 5.28 9.98 -0.50
CA VAL A 179 3.86 10.36 -0.51
C VAL A 179 3.16 9.88 0.75
N VAL A 180 3.48 8.69 1.25
CA VAL A 180 2.93 8.17 2.52
C VAL A 180 3.40 9.02 3.70
N SER A 181 4.66 9.45 3.73
CA SER A 181 5.19 10.38 4.75
C SER A 181 4.39 11.70 4.82
N ILE A 182 4.01 12.24 3.65
CA ILE A 182 3.19 13.46 3.60
C ILE A 182 1.77 13.18 4.09
N ALA A 183 1.17 12.08 3.67
CA ALA A 183 -0.18 11.70 4.08
C ALA A 183 -0.28 11.47 5.59
N ASP A 184 0.70 10.76 6.16
CA ASP A 184 0.79 10.47 7.59
C ASP A 184 0.96 11.76 8.41
N ALA A 185 1.92 12.62 8.02
CA ALA A 185 2.14 13.91 8.68
C ALA A 185 0.89 14.81 8.61
N PHE A 186 0.17 14.79 7.50
CA PHE A 186 -1.07 15.58 7.34
C PHE A 186 -2.17 15.08 8.27
N ASP A 187 -2.42 13.78 8.33
CA ASP A 187 -3.47 13.20 9.19
C ASP A 187 -3.14 13.39 10.68
N ALA A 188 -1.85 13.36 11.05
CA ALA A 188 -1.43 13.61 12.43
C ALA A 188 -1.62 15.09 12.88
N LEU A 189 -1.81 16.03 11.94
CA LEU A 189 -1.98 17.46 12.22
C LEU A 189 -3.44 17.92 12.15
N THR A 190 -4.36 17.12 11.63
CA THR A 190 -5.77 17.44 11.43
C THR A 190 -6.68 16.67 12.34
#